data_cc24a4022906d5a0632386b5e9c8f4ec
#
_entry.id   cc24a4022906d5a0632386b5e9c8f4ec
#
_cell.length_a   1.000
_cell.length_b   1.000
_cell.length_c   1.000
_cell.angle_alpha   90.00
_cell.angle_beta   90.00
_cell.angle_gamma   90.00
#
_symmetry.space_group_name_H-M   'P 1'
#
loop_
_entity.id
_entity.type
_entity.pdbx_description
1 polymer ?
#
loop_
_entity_poly.entity_id
_entity_poly.type
_entity_poly.pdbx_seq_one_letter_code
_entity_poly.pdbx_strand_id
1 'polypeptide(L)'
;GLNVFAEPVRQGDLTLVVESQGEVRPRREIIVAPQISGRISYVSPDFIDGGFINKGQLLVRVEAADYELAVVRAQSTVASAQQALALEEAEAELALQDIEDLGISDASPLARREPQLAGARAALESARAQLKDAQLALDRTAVYAPFAGRVRERNVDIGQVVSVGQSLGQIFANDVVEVALPLKDAEMGRLGLPLAFSSSKAQPGPDVTFRATVGGVEREWHGQVVR
;
A
#
# COMPACT_ATOMS: atom_id res chain seq x y z
N GLY A 1 -34.62 70.46 -28.22
CA GLY A 1 -34.34 69.13 -28.83
C GLY A 1 -33.61 68.25 -27.84
N LEU A 2 -34.13 67.08 -27.53
CA LEU A 2 -33.46 66.07 -26.76
C LEU A 2 -32.41 65.38 -27.67
N ASN A 3 -31.15 65.53 -27.39
CA ASN A 3 -30.09 64.76 -28.05
C ASN A 3 -30.01 63.38 -27.40
N VAL A 4 -30.40 62.33 -28.16
CA VAL A 4 -30.24 60.93 -27.71
C VAL A 4 -28.99 60.39 -28.37
N PHE A 5 -28.04 59.94 -27.55
CA PHE A 5 -26.90 59.18 -28.03
C PHE A 5 -27.29 57.69 -28.11
N ALA A 6 -27.24 57.11 -29.30
CA ALA A 6 -27.45 55.69 -29.50
C ALA A 6 -26.13 55.02 -29.93
N GLU A 7 -25.71 54.05 -29.21
CA GLU A 7 -24.60 53.16 -29.60
C GLU A 7 -25.15 51.82 -30.12
N PRO A 8 -24.56 51.23 -31.14
CA PRO A 8 -25.01 49.92 -31.63
C PRO A 8 -24.66 48.85 -30.58
N VAL A 9 -25.65 48.03 -30.25
CA VAL A 9 -25.46 46.84 -29.41
C VAL A 9 -24.62 45.83 -30.19
N ARG A 10 -23.50 45.42 -29.61
CA ARG A 10 -22.68 44.34 -30.14
C ARG A 10 -23.01 43.06 -29.35
N GLN A 11 -23.45 42.04 -30.09
CA GLN A 11 -23.59 40.70 -29.52
C GLN A 11 -22.28 39.97 -29.65
N GLY A 12 -21.80 39.38 -28.57
CA GLY A 12 -20.57 38.59 -28.54
C GLY A 12 -20.63 37.56 -27.42
N ASP A 13 -19.86 36.51 -27.58
CA ASP A 13 -19.68 35.48 -26.54
C ASP A 13 -18.79 36.03 -25.42
N LEU A 14 -19.26 35.95 -24.20
CA LEU A 14 -18.50 36.30 -23.01
C LEU A 14 -18.15 35.05 -22.22
N THR A 15 -16.87 34.75 -22.12
CA THR A 15 -16.40 33.68 -21.25
C THR A 15 -16.36 34.15 -19.80
N LEU A 16 -17.20 33.56 -18.97
CA LEU A 16 -17.19 33.84 -17.53
C LEU A 16 -16.02 33.09 -16.86
N VAL A 17 -15.14 33.81 -16.22
CA VAL A 17 -14.00 33.25 -15.46
C VAL A 17 -14.35 33.34 -13.98
N VAL A 18 -14.12 32.24 -13.25
CA VAL A 18 -14.19 32.20 -11.80
C VAL A 18 -12.75 32.11 -11.28
N GLU A 19 -12.36 33.06 -10.46
CA GLU A 19 -11.02 33.11 -9.84
C GLU A 19 -11.11 32.61 -8.40
N SER A 20 -10.21 31.69 -8.02
CA SER A 20 -10.09 31.19 -6.66
C SER A 20 -8.62 30.93 -6.32
N GLN A 21 -8.29 30.85 -5.04
CA GLN A 21 -6.96 30.52 -4.56
C GLN A 21 -7.00 29.22 -3.78
N GLY A 22 -6.02 28.36 -3.98
CA GLY A 22 -5.93 27.08 -3.31
C GLY A 22 -4.52 26.66 -2.99
N GLU A 23 -4.39 25.69 -2.10
CA GLU A 23 -3.12 25.09 -1.72
C GLU A 23 -2.85 23.86 -2.56
N VAL A 24 -1.64 23.77 -3.10
CA VAL A 24 -1.17 22.60 -3.86
C VAL A 24 -0.77 21.51 -2.88
N ARG A 25 -1.37 20.34 -3.03
CA ARG A 25 -1.07 19.16 -2.22
C ARG A 25 -0.75 17.95 -3.11
N PRO A 26 0.16 17.06 -2.70
CA PRO A 26 0.37 15.82 -3.42
C PRO A 26 -0.90 14.94 -3.30
N ARG A 27 -1.25 14.26 -4.37
CA ARG A 27 -2.39 13.33 -4.35
C ARG A 27 -2.16 12.13 -3.44
N ARG A 28 -0.91 11.69 -3.29
CA ARG A 28 -0.52 10.56 -2.46
C ARG A 28 0.58 10.98 -1.51
N GLU A 29 0.34 10.83 -0.24
CA GLU A 29 1.28 11.07 0.84
C GLU A 29 1.08 10.00 1.90
N ILE A 30 2.16 9.40 2.38
CA ILE A 30 2.11 8.34 3.39
C ILE A 30 3.21 8.52 4.44
N ILE A 31 2.91 8.05 5.63
CA ILE A 31 3.91 7.83 6.67
C ILE A 31 4.55 6.46 6.41
N VAL A 32 5.86 6.43 6.32
CA VAL A 32 6.64 5.19 6.26
C VAL A 32 6.79 4.68 7.67
N ALA A 33 6.30 3.47 7.94
CA ALA A 33 6.36 2.85 9.26
C ALA A 33 6.73 1.36 9.15
N PRO A 34 7.50 0.79 10.09
CA PRO A 34 7.85 -0.61 10.10
C PRO A 34 6.66 -1.45 10.56
N GLN A 35 6.56 -2.67 10.04
CA GLN A 35 5.57 -3.67 10.45
C GLN A 35 6.12 -4.65 11.48
N ILE A 36 7.41 -4.51 11.83
CA ILE A 36 8.12 -5.31 12.84
C ILE A 36 8.97 -4.40 13.70
N SER A 37 9.41 -4.86 14.86
CA SER A 37 10.28 -4.12 15.75
C SER A 37 11.71 -4.58 15.62
N GLY A 38 12.67 -3.70 15.89
CA GLY A 38 14.10 -4.05 15.92
C GLY A 38 15.00 -2.85 15.73
N ARG A 39 16.30 -3.10 15.65
CA ARG A 39 17.31 -2.07 15.41
C ARG A 39 17.43 -1.80 13.92
N ILE A 40 17.57 -0.54 13.53
CA ILE A 40 17.85 -0.15 12.15
C ILE A 40 19.30 -0.47 11.80
N SER A 41 19.48 -1.32 10.81
CA SER A 41 20.80 -1.71 10.28
C SER A 41 21.20 -0.93 9.02
N TYR A 42 20.23 -0.36 8.29
CA TYR A 42 20.47 0.40 7.07
C TYR A 42 19.40 1.47 6.87
N VAL A 43 19.84 2.62 6.38
CA VAL A 43 18.99 3.71 5.87
C VAL A 43 19.54 4.12 4.51
N SER A 44 18.66 4.22 3.51
CA SER A 44 19.05 4.64 2.17
C SER A 44 19.62 6.05 2.17
N PRO A 45 20.73 6.33 1.46
CA PRO A 45 21.26 7.69 1.30
C PRO A 45 20.26 8.67 0.69
N ASP A 46 19.35 8.19 -0.15
CA ASP A 46 18.29 9.00 -0.78
C ASP A 46 17.11 9.26 0.14
N PHE A 47 17.00 8.51 1.27
CA PHE A 47 15.96 8.71 2.27
C PHE A 47 16.37 9.82 3.24
N ILE A 48 16.44 11.04 2.70
CA ILE A 48 16.75 12.29 3.38
C ILE A 48 15.70 13.35 3.01
N ASP A 49 15.55 14.38 3.81
CA ASP A 49 14.60 15.46 3.56
C ASP A 49 14.80 16.06 2.16
N GLY A 50 13.74 16.10 1.37
CA GLY A 50 13.77 16.52 -0.03
C GLY A 50 14.38 15.55 -1.02
N GLY A 51 14.89 14.38 -0.58
CA GLY A 51 15.49 13.36 -1.43
C GLY A 51 14.48 12.74 -2.41
N PHE A 52 14.98 12.26 -3.55
CA PHE A 52 14.18 11.54 -4.54
C PHE A 52 14.24 10.04 -4.29
N ILE A 53 13.10 9.38 -4.39
CA ILE A 53 12.99 7.94 -4.24
C ILE A 53 12.23 7.32 -5.40
N ASN A 54 12.60 6.11 -5.77
CA ASN A 54 11.95 5.32 -6.80
C ASN A 54 11.02 4.28 -6.19
N LYS A 55 9.97 3.89 -6.94
CA LYS A 55 9.11 2.78 -6.55
C LYS A 55 9.92 1.50 -6.37
N GLY A 56 9.71 0.80 -5.25
CA GLY A 56 10.43 -0.44 -4.92
C GLY A 56 11.85 -0.22 -4.39
N GLN A 57 12.30 1.02 -4.22
CA GLN A 57 13.58 1.32 -3.60
C GLN A 57 13.56 0.96 -2.12
N LEU A 58 14.59 0.28 -1.64
CA LEU A 58 14.78 0.03 -0.21
C LEU A 58 15.07 1.35 0.50
N LEU A 59 14.23 1.71 1.46
CA LEU A 59 14.38 2.92 2.26
C LEU A 59 15.10 2.65 3.57
N VAL A 60 14.66 1.64 4.29
CA VAL A 60 15.16 1.29 5.63
C VAL A 60 15.20 -0.23 5.76
N ARG A 61 16.18 -0.75 6.50
CA ARG A 61 16.24 -2.15 6.90
C ARG A 61 16.40 -2.28 8.40
N VAL A 62 15.54 -3.09 9.00
CA VAL A 62 15.66 -3.56 10.38
C VAL A 62 16.62 -4.75 10.40
N GLU A 63 17.38 -4.91 11.47
CA GLU A 63 18.29 -6.05 11.67
C GLU A 63 17.54 -7.37 11.53
N ALA A 64 18.01 -8.23 10.60
CA ALA A 64 17.27 -9.41 10.17
C ALA A 64 17.64 -10.70 10.94
N ALA A 65 18.74 -10.69 11.70
CA ALA A 65 19.34 -11.89 12.28
C ALA A 65 18.34 -12.75 13.09
N ASP A 66 17.55 -12.13 13.97
CA ASP A 66 16.56 -12.86 14.79
C ASP A 66 15.42 -13.44 13.95
N TYR A 67 15.03 -12.74 12.90
CA TYR A 67 14.00 -13.16 11.94
C TYR A 67 14.48 -14.31 11.06
N GLU A 68 15.74 -14.28 10.60
CA GLU A 68 16.38 -15.37 9.86
C GLU A 68 16.44 -16.65 10.72
N LEU A 69 16.84 -16.52 12.00
CA LEU A 69 16.82 -17.63 12.94
C LEU A 69 15.41 -18.19 13.19
N ALA A 70 14.39 -17.33 13.21
CA ALA A 70 13.00 -17.76 13.32
C ALA A 70 12.57 -18.59 12.11
N VAL A 71 12.96 -18.20 10.90
CA VAL A 71 12.72 -18.99 9.68
C VAL A 71 13.39 -20.36 9.76
N VAL A 72 14.65 -20.43 10.18
CA VAL A 72 15.39 -21.71 10.34
C VAL A 72 14.69 -22.63 11.36
N ARG A 73 14.24 -22.09 12.51
CA ARG A 73 13.48 -22.86 13.50
C ARG A 73 12.16 -23.38 12.94
N ALA A 74 11.42 -22.56 12.21
CA ALA A 74 10.16 -22.96 11.59
C ALA A 74 10.39 -24.02 10.50
N GLN A 75 11.46 -23.94 9.71
CA GLN A 75 11.85 -24.97 8.74
C GLN A 75 12.12 -26.32 9.42
N SER A 76 12.82 -26.32 10.57
CA SER A 76 13.05 -27.54 11.35
C SER A 76 11.73 -28.14 11.85
N THR A 77 10.76 -27.31 12.27
CA THR A 77 9.44 -27.78 12.70
C THR A 77 8.67 -28.42 11.53
N VAL A 78 8.74 -27.85 10.34
CA VAL A 78 8.15 -28.43 9.12
C VAL A 78 8.78 -29.80 8.82
N ALA A 79 10.12 -29.90 8.87
CA ALA A 79 10.82 -31.17 8.63
C ALA A 79 10.40 -32.26 9.63
N SER A 80 10.29 -31.93 10.91
CA SER A 80 9.82 -32.84 11.95
C SER A 80 8.38 -33.30 11.73
N ALA A 81 7.49 -32.38 11.35
CA ALA A 81 6.09 -32.68 11.05
C ALA A 81 5.95 -33.54 9.78
N GLN A 82 6.79 -33.32 8.75
CA GLN A 82 6.86 -34.16 7.56
C GLN A 82 7.29 -35.59 7.88
N GLN A 83 8.32 -35.73 8.75
CA GLN A 83 8.78 -37.04 9.20
C GLN A 83 7.68 -37.77 9.98
N ALA A 84 6.97 -37.09 10.88
CA ALA A 84 5.88 -37.66 11.66
C ALA A 84 4.72 -38.12 10.74
N LEU A 85 4.38 -37.33 9.73
CA LEU A 85 3.37 -37.72 8.76
C LEU A 85 3.80 -38.94 7.94
N ALA A 86 5.03 -38.98 7.45
CA ALA A 86 5.55 -40.12 6.69
C ALA A 86 5.54 -41.42 7.51
N LEU A 87 5.88 -41.34 8.82
CA LEU A 87 5.79 -42.48 9.72
C LEU A 87 4.35 -42.95 9.90
N GLU A 88 3.41 -42.02 10.12
CA GLU A 88 1.99 -42.35 10.29
C GLU A 88 1.38 -42.93 9.00
N GLU A 89 1.80 -42.42 7.83
CA GLU A 89 1.38 -42.99 6.52
C GLU A 89 1.86 -44.45 6.36
N ALA A 90 3.12 -44.75 6.74
CA ALA A 90 3.65 -46.10 6.71
C ALA A 90 2.92 -47.06 7.69
N GLU A 91 2.64 -46.57 8.91
CA GLU A 91 1.89 -47.36 9.91
C GLU A 91 0.42 -47.59 9.50
N ALA A 92 -0.21 -46.61 8.84
CA ALA A 92 -1.56 -46.76 8.31
C ALA A 92 -1.61 -47.73 7.14
N GLU A 93 -0.59 -47.75 6.29
CA GLU A 93 -0.47 -48.71 5.20
C GLU A 93 -0.33 -50.15 5.73
N LEU A 94 0.51 -50.35 6.75
CA LEU A 94 0.64 -51.67 7.42
C LEU A 94 -0.68 -52.10 8.06
N ALA A 95 -1.38 -51.21 8.75
CA ALA A 95 -2.67 -51.51 9.38
C ALA A 95 -3.74 -51.91 8.33
N LEU A 96 -3.72 -51.28 7.12
CA LEU A 96 -4.61 -51.67 6.04
C LEU A 96 -4.29 -53.05 5.46
N GLN A 97 -2.99 -53.40 5.31
CA GLN A 97 -2.55 -54.74 4.90
C GLN A 97 -3.00 -55.81 5.89
N ASP A 98 -2.80 -55.59 7.19
CA ASP A 98 -3.24 -56.51 8.24
C ASP A 98 -4.76 -56.73 8.23
N ILE A 99 -5.54 -55.66 8.01
CA ILE A 99 -7.00 -55.74 7.89
C ILE A 99 -7.43 -56.60 6.67
N GLU A 100 -6.74 -56.44 5.53
CA GLU A 100 -6.98 -57.19 4.32
C GLU A 100 -6.63 -58.68 4.48
N ASP A 101 -5.45 -58.96 5.06
CA ASP A 101 -4.97 -60.34 5.30
C ASP A 101 -5.88 -61.10 6.27
N LEU A 102 -6.48 -60.42 7.25
CA LEU A 102 -7.44 -60.97 8.20
C LEU A 102 -8.88 -61.10 7.63
N GLY A 103 -9.14 -60.59 6.43
CA GLY A 103 -10.46 -60.59 5.78
C GLY A 103 -11.51 -59.78 6.50
N ILE A 104 -11.12 -58.73 7.23
CA ILE A 104 -12.05 -57.87 7.98
C ILE A 104 -12.66 -56.85 7.04
N SER A 105 -13.93 -57.07 6.69
CA SER A 105 -14.65 -56.17 5.73
C SER A 105 -15.15 -54.85 6.32
N ASP A 106 -15.33 -54.77 7.64
CA ASP A 106 -15.89 -53.57 8.31
C ASP A 106 -14.97 -53.10 9.43
N ALA A 107 -13.73 -52.77 9.07
CA ALA A 107 -12.76 -52.19 10.00
C ALA A 107 -13.15 -50.74 10.36
N SER A 108 -13.07 -50.41 11.64
CA SER A 108 -13.35 -49.02 12.10
C SER A 108 -12.34 -48.00 11.56
N PRO A 109 -12.71 -46.71 11.44
CA PRO A 109 -11.77 -45.65 11.07
C PRO A 109 -10.54 -45.58 11.97
N LEU A 110 -10.69 -45.95 13.23
CA LEU A 110 -9.57 -45.99 14.21
C LEU A 110 -8.61 -47.13 13.85
N ALA A 111 -9.13 -48.33 13.46
CA ALA A 111 -8.32 -49.46 13.03
C ALA A 111 -7.53 -49.13 11.73
N ARG A 112 -8.07 -48.27 10.86
CA ARG A 112 -7.43 -47.78 9.64
C ARG A 112 -6.51 -46.57 9.91
N ARG A 113 -6.34 -46.17 11.15
CA ARG A 113 -5.53 -45.00 11.58
C ARG A 113 -5.94 -43.66 10.92
N GLU A 114 -7.18 -43.54 10.43
CA GLU A 114 -7.67 -42.33 9.76
C GLU A 114 -7.58 -41.09 10.63
N PRO A 115 -7.94 -41.07 11.95
CA PRO A 115 -7.80 -39.92 12.80
C PRO A 115 -6.34 -39.53 13.04
N GLN A 116 -5.43 -40.50 13.14
CA GLN A 116 -4.00 -40.27 13.35
C GLN A 116 -3.38 -39.62 12.10
N LEU A 117 -3.71 -40.12 10.91
CA LEU A 117 -3.31 -39.52 9.65
C LEU A 117 -3.83 -38.09 9.51
N ALA A 118 -5.10 -37.86 9.84
CA ALA A 118 -5.70 -36.53 9.80
C ALA A 118 -4.98 -35.57 10.78
N GLY A 119 -4.64 -36.06 11.99
CA GLY A 119 -3.87 -35.31 12.98
C GLY A 119 -2.46 -34.95 12.50
N ALA A 120 -1.73 -35.92 11.92
CA ALA A 120 -0.40 -35.69 11.37
C ALA A 120 -0.39 -34.70 10.20
N ARG A 121 -1.39 -34.78 9.31
CA ARG A 121 -1.57 -33.82 8.21
C ARG A 121 -1.87 -32.43 8.72
N ALA A 122 -2.75 -32.28 9.71
CA ALA A 122 -3.06 -31.00 10.33
C ALA A 122 -1.83 -30.40 11.03
N ALA A 123 -1.00 -31.22 11.68
CA ALA A 123 0.26 -30.77 12.29
C ALA A 123 1.25 -30.23 11.26
N LEU A 124 1.38 -30.91 10.10
CA LEU A 124 2.22 -30.43 9.00
C LEU A 124 1.72 -29.09 8.44
N GLU A 125 0.42 -28.95 8.20
CA GLU A 125 -0.16 -27.68 7.71
C GLU A 125 0.04 -26.54 8.73
N SER A 126 -0.09 -26.82 10.04
CA SER A 126 0.21 -25.86 11.09
C SER A 126 1.68 -25.42 11.07
N ALA A 127 2.62 -26.38 10.92
CA ALA A 127 4.05 -26.07 10.82
C ALA A 127 4.37 -25.22 9.56
N ARG A 128 3.74 -25.53 8.43
CA ARG A 128 3.87 -24.73 7.18
C ARG A 128 3.36 -23.30 7.36
N ALA A 129 2.23 -23.12 8.05
CA ALA A 129 1.71 -21.79 8.36
C ALA A 129 2.70 -20.99 9.23
N GLN A 130 3.29 -21.61 10.27
CA GLN A 130 4.30 -20.99 11.11
C GLN A 130 5.56 -20.59 10.32
N LEU A 131 6.00 -21.43 9.38
CA LEU A 131 7.11 -21.08 8.48
C LEU A 131 6.77 -19.87 7.61
N LYS A 132 5.58 -19.83 7.07
CA LYS A 132 5.10 -18.68 6.26
C LYS A 132 5.06 -17.39 7.09
N ASP A 133 4.60 -17.45 8.33
CA ASP A 133 4.58 -16.30 9.23
C ASP A 133 6.00 -15.81 9.54
N ALA A 134 6.94 -16.70 9.78
CA ALA A 134 8.34 -16.34 9.98
C ALA A 134 8.97 -15.70 8.72
N GLN A 135 8.66 -16.22 7.53
CA GLN A 135 9.10 -15.63 6.25
C GLN A 135 8.53 -14.24 6.03
N LEU A 136 7.23 -14.04 6.29
CA LEU A 136 6.61 -12.72 6.20
C LEU A 136 7.21 -11.72 7.19
N ALA A 137 7.57 -12.16 8.40
CA ALA A 137 8.25 -11.31 9.37
C ALA A 137 9.65 -10.92 8.87
N LEU A 138 10.39 -11.85 8.28
CA LEU A 138 11.69 -11.59 7.66
C LEU A 138 11.57 -10.61 6.48
N ASP A 139 10.61 -10.81 5.59
CA ASP A 139 10.38 -9.89 4.45
C ASP A 139 10.08 -8.46 4.92
N ARG A 140 9.36 -8.33 6.04
CA ARG A 140 9.02 -7.03 6.64
C ARG A 140 10.19 -6.32 7.30
N THR A 141 11.37 -6.95 7.41
CA THR A 141 12.60 -6.27 7.86
C THR A 141 13.05 -5.22 6.86
N ALA A 142 12.71 -5.36 5.59
CA ALA A 142 13.03 -4.42 4.55
C ALA A 142 11.81 -3.55 4.20
N VAL A 143 11.94 -2.25 4.38
CA VAL A 143 10.88 -1.27 4.11
C VAL A 143 11.17 -0.60 2.77
N TYR A 144 10.25 -0.77 1.82
CA TYR A 144 10.38 -0.27 0.46
C TYR A 144 9.42 0.88 0.16
N ALA A 145 9.80 1.76 -0.77
CA ALA A 145 8.94 2.81 -1.28
C ALA A 145 7.83 2.23 -2.17
N PRO A 146 6.53 2.45 -1.86
CA PRO A 146 5.42 1.91 -2.64
C PRO A 146 5.18 2.66 -3.96
N PHE A 147 5.71 3.86 -4.10
CA PHE A 147 5.65 4.71 -5.29
C PHE A 147 6.91 5.56 -5.44
N ALA A 148 7.13 6.11 -6.62
CA ALA A 148 8.19 7.09 -6.85
C ALA A 148 7.75 8.48 -6.37
N GLY A 149 8.66 9.24 -5.76
CA GLY A 149 8.32 10.55 -5.21
C GLY A 149 9.47 11.21 -4.48
N ARG A 150 9.14 11.98 -3.46
CA ARG A 150 10.12 12.68 -2.61
C ARG A 150 9.87 12.40 -1.13
N VAL A 151 10.93 12.50 -0.37
CA VAL A 151 10.90 12.45 1.09
C VAL A 151 10.53 13.84 1.61
N ARG A 152 9.50 13.93 2.45
CA ARG A 152 9.13 15.16 3.14
C ARG A 152 10.01 15.35 4.38
N GLU A 153 10.11 14.30 5.18
CA GLU A 153 10.91 14.25 6.39
C GLU A 153 11.40 12.85 6.70
N ARG A 154 12.55 12.74 7.33
CA ARG A 154 13.12 11.50 7.84
C ARG A 154 13.24 11.57 9.36
N ASN A 155 12.68 10.57 10.05
CA ASN A 155 12.61 10.51 11.52
C ASN A 155 13.35 9.29 12.10
N VAL A 156 14.28 8.70 11.34
CA VAL A 156 14.99 7.49 11.74
C VAL A 156 16.45 7.56 11.35
N ASP A 157 17.31 6.91 12.17
CA ASP A 157 18.73 6.78 11.88
C ASP A 157 19.26 5.36 12.15
N ILE A 158 20.43 5.04 11.58
CA ILE A 158 21.09 3.74 11.76
C ILE A 158 21.42 3.54 13.26
N GLY A 159 21.16 2.33 13.75
CA GLY A 159 21.37 1.96 15.15
C GLY A 159 20.21 2.27 16.08
N GLN A 160 19.22 3.05 15.64
CA GLN A 160 18.00 3.33 16.41
C GLN A 160 17.12 2.07 16.52
N VAL A 161 16.51 1.86 17.68
CA VAL A 161 15.49 0.81 17.87
C VAL A 161 14.13 1.39 17.58
N VAL A 162 13.34 0.70 16.74
CA VAL A 162 12.01 1.10 16.32
C VAL A 162 10.96 0.04 16.69
N SER A 163 9.74 0.50 16.89
CA SER A 163 8.57 -0.32 17.18
C SER A 163 7.59 -0.32 16.00
N VAL A 164 6.71 -1.33 15.95
CA VAL A 164 5.65 -1.43 14.94
C VAL A 164 4.82 -0.14 14.90
N GLY A 165 4.62 0.42 13.70
CA GLY A 165 3.82 1.62 13.48
C GLY A 165 4.54 2.95 13.81
N GLN A 166 5.76 2.93 14.32
CA GLN A 166 6.53 4.16 14.55
C GLN A 166 6.86 4.84 13.21
N SER A 167 6.69 6.17 13.14
CA SER A 167 7.05 6.92 11.93
C SER A 167 8.56 6.90 11.71
N LEU A 168 8.98 6.35 10.57
CA LEU A 168 10.36 6.42 10.07
C LEU A 168 10.59 7.68 9.23
N GLY A 169 9.52 8.26 8.71
CA GLY A 169 9.51 9.44 7.87
C GLY A 169 8.22 9.54 7.06
N GLN A 170 8.15 10.55 6.23
CA GLN A 170 6.99 10.83 5.37
C GLN A 170 7.43 11.00 3.93
N ILE A 171 6.71 10.39 3.01
CA ILE A 171 6.98 10.45 1.56
C ILE A 171 5.74 10.86 0.80
N PHE A 172 5.91 11.56 -0.30
CA PHE A 172 4.82 11.97 -1.17
C PHE A 172 5.16 11.74 -2.64
N ALA A 173 4.14 11.40 -3.43
CA ALA A 173 4.27 11.24 -4.88
C ALA A 173 4.31 12.63 -5.55
N ASN A 174 5.12 12.73 -6.61
CA ASN A 174 5.28 13.96 -7.39
C ASN A 174 4.73 13.87 -8.81
N ASP A 175 3.97 12.81 -9.10
CA ASP A 175 3.36 12.54 -10.42
C ASP A 175 2.09 13.37 -10.65
N VAL A 176 1.26 13.53 -9.61
CA VAL A 176 0.00 14.28 -9.66
C VAL A 176 -0.15 15.10 -8.40
N VAL A 177 -0.51 16.36 -8.58
CA VAL A 177 -0.88 17.27 -7.50
C VAL A 177 -2.36 17.60 -7.58
N GLU A 178 -2.99 17.84 -6.45
CA GLU A 178 -4.36 18.30 -6.33
C GLU A 178 -4.36 19.69 -5.69
N VAL A 179 -5.31 20.52 -6.11
CA VAL A 179 -5.51 21.85 -5.53
C VAL A 179 -6.95 21.94 -5.04
N ALA A 180 -7.12 22.14 -3.74
CA ALA A 180 -8.43 22.38 -3.15
C ALA A 180 -8.81 23.84 -3.41
N LEU A 181 -9.85 24.07 -4.21
CA LEU A 181 -10.36 25.39 -4.55
C LEU A 181 -11.64 25.67 -3.76
N PRO A 182 -11.64 26.59 -2.81
CA PRO A 182 -12.86 27.04 -2.14
C PRO A 182 -13.70 27.87 -3.14
N LEU A 183 -14.89 27.38 -3.47
CA LEU A 183 -15.85 28.05 -4.36
C LEU A 183 -17.11 28.41 -3.57
N LYS A 184 -17.70 29.58 -3.86
CA LYS A 184 -19.01 29.96 -3.34
C LYS A 184 -20.11 29.34 -4.20
N ASP A 185 -21.31 29.15 -3.64
CA ASP A 185 -22.45 28.57 -4.35
C ASP A 185 -22.76 29.29 -5.68
N ALA A 186 -22.67 30.61 -5.70
CA ALA A 186 -22.91 31.41 -6.92
C ALA A 186 -21.82 31.16 -8.00
N GLU A 187 -20.60 30.82 -7.60
CA GLU A 187 -19.48 30.50 -8.49
C GLU A 187 -19.64 29.08 -9.05
N MET A 188 -20.06 28.12 -8.22
CA MET A 188 -20.41 26.78 -8.67
C MET A 188 -21.56 26.79 -9.69
N GLY A 189 -22.60 27.61 -9.45
CA GLY A 189 -23.69 27.79 -10.39
C GLY A 189 -23.25 28.34 -11.76
N ARG A 190 -22.26 29.25 -11.78
CA ARG A 190 -21.69 29.79 -13.03
C ARG A 190 -20.87 28.73 -13.79
N LEU A 191 -20.21 27.82 -13.10
CA LEU A 191 -19.48 26.72 -13.70
C LEU A 191 -20.37 25.55 -14.14
N GLY A 192 -21.66 25.58 -13.79
CA GLY A 192 -22.61 24.50 -14.10
C GLY A 192 -22.28 23.19 -13.35
N LEU A 193 -21.55 23.26 -12.23
CA LEU A 193 -21.15 22.09 -11.46
C LEU A 193 -22.22 21.73 -10.42
N PRO A 194 -22.74 20.49 -10.39
CA PRO A 194 -23.61 20.03 -9.30
C PRO A 194 -22.81 19.87 -8.00
N LEU A 195 -23.48 19.98 -6.85
CA LEU A 195 -22.88 19.84 -5.52
C LEU A 195 -22.12 18.52 -5.31
N ALA A 196 -22.48 17.46 -6.02
CA ALA A 196 -21.82 16.15 -5.96
C ALA A 196 -21.08 15.83 -7.27
N PHE A 197 -20.42 16.82 -7.87
CA PHE A 197 -19.67 16.62 -9.10
C PHE A 197 -18.52 15.64 -8.90
N SER A 198 -18.39 14.68 -9.82
CA SER A 198 -17.23 13.80 -9.94
C SER A 198 -16.92 13.61 -11.42
N SER A 199 -15.72 13.97 -11.84
CA SER A 199 -15.32 13.81 -13.23
C SER A 199 -15.18 12.34 -13.63
N SER A 200 -15.54 12.04 -14.87
CA SER A 200 -15.35 10.72 -15.49
C SER A 200 -14.83 10.90 -16.91
N LYS A 201 -14.41 9.78 -17.55
CA LYS A 201 -14.04 9.84 -18.99
C LYS A 201 -15.17 10.31 -19.88
N ALA A 202 -16.43 10.03 -19.51
CA ALA A 202 -17.61 10.44 -20.26
C ALA A 202 -18.04 11.88 -19.95
N GLN A 203 -17.69 12.40 -18.79
CA GLN A 203 -18.01 13.76 -18.34
C GLN A 203 -16.79 14.39 -17.67
N PRO A 204 -15.83 14.91 -18.45
CA PRO A 204 -14.67 15.60 -17.92
C PRO A 204 -15.11 16.89 -17.21
N GLY A 205 -14.38 17.25 -16.16
CA GLY A 205 -14.63 18.52 -15.47
C GLY A 205 -14.13 19.72 -16.27
N PRO A 206 -14.53 20.93 -15.90
CA PRO A 206 -14.03 22.15 -16.49
C PRO A 206 -12.50 22.25 -16.42
N ASP A 207 -11.91 22.83 -17.45
CA ASP A 207 -10.49 23.14 -17.47
C ASP A 207 -10.17 24.27 -16.49
N VAL A 208 -9.04 24.16 -15.81
CA VAL A 208 -8.55 25.15 -14.85
C VAL A 208 -7.13 25.53 -15.19
N THR A 209 -6.84 26.83 -15.18
CA THR A 209 -5.49 27.36 -15.34
C THR A 209 -5.00 27.86 -14.00
N PHE A 210 -3.88 27.32 -13.55
CA PHE A 210 -3.19 27.75 -12.32
C PHE A 210 -2.03 28.65 -12.66
N ARG A 211 -1.93 29.78 -11.97
CA ARG A 211 -0.81 30.71 -12.08
C ARG A 211 -0.17 30.90 -10.71
N ALA A 212 1.13 30.82 -10.64
CA ALA A 212 1.87 31.14 -9.42
C ALA A 212 3.28 31.65 -9.76
N THR A 213 3.79 32.52 -8.88
CA THR A 213 5.17 32.98 -8.96
C THR A 213 6.07 32.01 -8.19
N VAL A 214 6.95 31.31 -8.90
CA VAL A 214 7.91 30.39 -8.31
C VAL A 214 9.33 30.86 -8.64
N GLY A 215 10.11 31.15 -7.61
CA GLY A 215 11.49 31.66 -7.78
C GLY A 215 11.55 33.02 -8.51
N GLY A 216 10.53 33.87 -8.36
CA GLY A 216 10.44 35.17 -9.03
C GLY A 216 9.96 35.12 -10.49
N VAL A 217 9.60 33.93 -11.00
CA VAL A 217 9.08 33.74 -12.35
C VAL A 217 7.63 33.29 -12.27
N GLU A 218 6.75 33.98 -13.00
CA GLU A 218 5.35 33.55 -13.16
C GLU A 218 5.31 32.29 -14.02
N ARG A 219 4.60 31.28 -13.53
CA ARG A 219 4.40 29.98 -14.20
C ARG A 219 2.92 29.68 -14.27
N GLU A 220 2.56 28.98 -15.34
CA GLU A 220 1.18 28.56 -15.61
C GLU A 220 1.13 27.04 -15.75
N TRP A 221 0.11 26.42 -15.17
CA TRP A 221 -0.19 24.99 -15.28
C TRP A 221 -1.66 24.81 -15.63
N HIS A 222 -1.94 23.74 -16.37
CA HIS A 222 -3.29 23.38 -16.75
C HIS A 222 -3.74 22.12 -16.00
N GLY A 223 -4.98 22.10 -15.61
CA GLY A 223 -5.62 20.99 -14.91
C GLY A 223 -7.11 20.95 -15.17
N GLN A 224 -7.79 20.01 -14.55
CA GLN A 224 -9.24 19.85 -14.66
C GLN A 224 -9.86 19.67 -13.28
N VAL A 225 -11.09 20.15 -13.11
CA VAL A 225 -11.87 19.88 -11.91
C VAL A 225 -12.22 18.39 -11.88
N VAL A 226 -11.94 17.70 -10.76
CA VAL A 226 -12.16 16.26 -10.63
C VAL A 226 -13.26 15.91 -9.64
N ARG A 227 -13.49 16.74 -8.64
CA ARG A 227 -14.51 16.58 -7.59
C ARG A 227 -14.66 17.86 -6.77
#